data_0c45c396d1386cf8a42c3f4af48bbb44
#
_entry.id   0c45c396d1386cf8a42c3f4af48bbb44
#
_cell.length_a   1.000
_cell.length_b   1.000
_cell.length_c   1.000
_cell.angle_alpha   90.00
_cell.angle_beta   90.00
_cell.angle_gamma   90.00
#
_symmetry.space_group_name_H-M   'P 1'
#
loop_
_entity.id
_entity.type
_entity.pdbx_description
1 polymer ?
#
loop_
_entity_poly.entity_id
_entity_poly.type
_entity_poly.pdbx_seq_one_letter_code
_entity_poly.pdbx_strand_id
1 'polypeptide(L)'
;MGQFCSGYDTSQKWQLNESGIAIMPMGATEQHGSHLPLNTDTITASYFAEYVAKELHAMLLPPMPFGTSLEHAGFRGTISLKPEVLISFIQNITDELEAQNIRFFIIMNGHGGNFA
;
A
#
# COMPACT_ATOMS: atom_id res chain seq x y z
N MET A 1 -20.79 13.74 4.43
CA MET A 1 -19.41 13.53 4.82
C MET A 1 -19.04 12.08 4.59
N GLY A 2 -17.92 11.83 3.90
CA GLY A 2 -17.45 10.51 3.68
C GLY A 2 -17.00 9.83 4.97
N GLN A 3 -17.12 8.52 5.02
CA GLN A 3 -16.65 7.73 6.14
C GLN A 3 -15.50 6.86 5.68
N PHE A 4 -14.60 6.56 6.60
CA PHE A 4 -13.52 5.61 6.33
C PHE A 4 -14.08 4.30 5.80
N CYS A 5 -13.42 3.74 4.79
CA CYS A 5 -13.70 2.40 4.30
C CYS A 5 -12.41 1.70 3.92
N SER A 6 -12.46 0.38 3.87
CA SER A 6 -11.28 -0.44 3.60
C SER A 6 -11.61 -1.55 2.61
N GLY A 7 -10.60 -2.37 2.30
CA GLY A 7 -10.78 -3.51 1.42
C GLY A 7 -11.71 -4.58 1.96
N TYR A 8 -12.07 -4.50 3.24
CA TYR A 8 -13.06 -5.40 3.84
C TYR A 8 -14.50 -4.93 3.66
N ASP A 9 -14.70 -3.72 3.10
CA ASP A 9 -16.02 -3.16 2.87
C ASP A 9 -16.49 -3.46 1.46
N THR A 10 -17.79 -3.22 1.22
CA THR A 10 -18.38 -3.45 -0.09
C THR A 10 -18.15 -2.28 -1.02
N SER A 11 -18.30 -2.53 -2.32
CA SER A 11 -18.24 -1.47 -3.33
C SER A 11 -19.28 -0.38 -3.06
N GLN A 12 -20.45 -0.76 -2.55
CA GLN A 12 -21.50 0.20 -2.22
C GLN A 12 -21.03 1.19 -1.14
N LYS A 13 -20.33 0.70 -0.12
CA LYS A 13 -19.79 1.58 0.92
C LYS A 13 -18.71 2.49 0.36
N TRP A 14 -17.89 2.00 -0.55
CA TRP A 14 -16.88 2.80 -1.22
C TRP A 14 -17.51 3.93 -2.04
N GLN A 15 -18.64 3.68 -2.70
CA GLN A 15 -19.33 4.71 -3.47
C GLN A 15 -19.85 5.84 -2.60
N LEU A 16 -20.11 5.59 -1.33
CA LEU A 16 -20.57 6.60 -0.39
C LEU A 16 -19.44 7.46 0.17
N ASN A 17 -18.19 7.08 -0.07
CA ASN A 17 -17.05 7.86 0.41
C ASN A 17 -16.84 9.07 -0.51
N GLU A 18 -16.92 10.26 0.07
CA GLU A 18 -16.83 11.51 -0.69
C GLU A 18 -15.47 12.21 -0.52
N SER A 19 -14.51 11.57 0.16
CA SER A 19 -13.22 12.21 0.43
C SER A 19 -12.41 12.48 -0.84
N GLY A 20 -12.54 11.61 -1.82
CA GLY A 20 -11.68 11.64 -3.01
C GLY A 20 -10.24 11.25 -2.71
N ILE A 21 -10.00 10.62 -1.56
CA ILE A 21 -8.68 10.24 -1.10
C ILE A 21 -8.60 8.72 -0.98
N ALA A 22 -7.60 8.10 -1.61
CA ALA A 22 -7.29 6.69 -1.44
C ALA A 22 -5.88 6.56 -0.88
N ILE A 23 -5.70 5.67 0.07
CA ILE A 23 -4.41 5.43 0.71
C ILE A 23 -4.05 3.96 0.54
N MET A 24 -2.85 3.68 0.04
CA MET A 24 -2.35 2.32 -0.09
C MET A 24 -1.09 2.15 0.73
N PRO A 25 -1.10 1.23 1.72
CA PRO A 25 0.13 0.86 2.39
C PRO A 25 1.02 0.10 1.42
N MET A 26 2.32 0.38 1.44
CA MET A 26 3.28 -0.31 0.62
C MET A 26 4.45 -0.75 1.49
N GLY A 27 4.77 -2.03 1.45
CA GLY A 27 5.83 -2.60 2.24
C GLY A 27 6.75 -3.45 1.39
N ALA A 28 7.09 -4.60 1.93
CA ALA A 28 7.97 -5.58 1.28
C ALA A 28 7.78 -6.94 1.95
N THR A 29 8.23 -7.96 1.28
CA THR A 29 8.35 -9.31 1.84
C THR A 29 9.82 -9.66 1.77
N GLU A 30 10.53 -9.47 2.88
CA GLU A 30 11.98 -9.66 2.92
C GLU A 30 12.46 -10.08 4.30
N GLN A 31 13.66 -10.65 4.35
CA GLN A 31 14.22 -11.08 5.62
C GLN A 31 14.44 -9.88 6.54
N HIS A 32 14.16 -10.07 7.82
CA HIS A 32 14.36 -9.09 8.90
C HIS A 32 15.05 -9.78 10.09
N GLY A 33 16.02 -10.63 9.81
CA GLY A 33 16.70 -11.40 10.84
C GLY A 33 15.88 -12.58 11.31
N SER A 34 16.28 -13.17 12.42
CA SER A 34 15.68 -14.39 12.94
C SER A 34 14.47 -14.14 13.85
N HIS A 35 14.16 -12.89 14.17
CA HIS A 35 13.16 -12.56 15.19
C HIS A 35 12.01 -11.68 14.70
N LEU A 36 12.07 -11.15 13.49
CA LEU A 36 11.00 -10.35 12.92
C LEU A 36 10.42 -11.06 11.68
N PRO A 37 9.11 -10.87 11.44
CA PRO A 37 8.49 -11.52 10.29
C PRO A 37 8.92 -10.92 8.96
N LEU A 38 8.74 -11.71 7.89
CA LEU A 38 9.06 -11.28 6.53
C LEU A 38 8.25 -10.05 6.10
N ASN A 39 7.04 -9.90 6.61
CA ASN A 39 6.16 -8.79 6.25
C ASN A 39 6.21 -7.61 7.23
N THR A 40 7.31 -7.46 7.96
CA THR A 40 7.47 -6.39 8.95
C THR A 40 7.15 -5.01 8.35
N ASP A 41 7.70 -4.70 7.18
CA ASP A 41 7.49 -3.39 6.56
C ASP A 41 6.02 -3.18 6.15
N THR A 42 5.36 -4.25 5.69
CA THR A 42 3.95 -4.19 5.31
C THR A 42 3.07 -3.98 6.53
N ILE A 43 3.37 -4.65 7.65
CA ILE A 43 2.63 -4.47 8.90
C ILE A 43 2.74 -3.02 9.38
N THR A 44 3.96 -2.49 9.38
CA THR A 44 4.21 -1.11 9.82
C THR A 44 3.48 -0.11 8.93
N ALA A 45 3.59 -0.25 7.62
CA ALA A 45 2.91 0.64 6.68
C ALA A 45 1.40 0.56 6.84
N SER A 46 0.86 -0.65 7.03
CA SER A 46 -0.58 -0.86 7.19
C SER A 46 -1.11 -0.19 8.45
N TYR A 47 -0.37 -0.27 9.54
CA TYR A 47 -0.77 0.36 10.80
C TYR A 47 -0.92 1.88 10.65
N PHE A 48 0.10 2.52 10.08
CA PHE A 48 0.06 3.98 9.90
C PHE A 48 -0.95 4.40 8.84
N ALA A 49 -1.08 3.63 7.76
CA ALA A 49 -2.05 3.95 6.71
C ALA A 49 -3.48 3.90 7.24
N GLU A 50 -3.81 2.91 8.07
CA GLU A 50 -5.14 2.82 8.66
C GLU A 50 -5.43 4.02 9.57
N TYR A 51 -4.45 4.40 10.40
CA TYR A 51 -4.59 5.56 11.26
C TYR A 51 -4.88 6.83 10.44
N VAL A 52 -4.08 7.08 9.41
CA VAL A 52 -4.25 8.27 8.58
C VAL A 52 -5.57 8.24 7.81
N ALA A 53 -5.94 7.06 7.28
CA ALA A 53 -7.18 6.91 6.54
C ALA A 53 -8.40 7.23 7.41
N LYS A 54 -8.40 6.78 8.67
CA LYS A 54 -9.48 7.09 9.60
C LYS A 54 -9.57 8.58 9.89
N GLU A 55 -8.44 9.23 10.11
CA GLU A 55 -8.40 10.67 10.37
C GLU A 55 -8.91 11.48 9.18
N LEU A 56 -8.63 11.04 7.96
CA LEU A 56 -9.02 11.75 6.75
C LEU A 56 -10.37 11.29 6.18
N HIS A 57 -11.03 10.32 6.80
CA HIS A 57 -12.23 9.67 6.28
C HIS A 57 -12.01 9.12 4.86
N ALA A 58 -10.82 8.62 4.61
CA ALA A 58 -10.37 8.18 3.29
C ALA A 58 -10.70 6.72 3.03
N MET A 59 -10.44 6.29 1.80
CA MET A 59 -10.55 4.89 1.40
C MET A 59 -9.19 4.23 1.56
N LEU A 60 -9.14 3.18 2.36
CA LEU A 60 -7.92 2.42 2.61
C LEU A 60 -7.87 1.21 1.68
N LEU A 61 -6.94 1.22 0.74
CA LEU A 61 -6.70 0.09 -0.14
C LEU A 61 -5.98 -1.03 0.61
N PRO A 62 -6.11 -2.28 0.14
CA PRO A 62 -5.30 -3.37 0.66
C PRO A 62 -3.81 -3.06 0.51
N PRO A 63 -2.97 -3.58 1.41
CA PRO A 63 -1.55 -3.32 1.32
C PRO A 63 -0.90 -4.03 0.13
N MET A 64 0.16 -3.42 -0.40
CA MET A 64 1.04 -4.03 -1.38
C MET A 64 2.24 -4.62 -0.63
N PRO A 65 2.30 -5.97 -0.48
CA PRO A 65 3.32 -6.60 0.36
C PRO A 65 4.63 -6.90 -0.37
N PHE A 66 4.77 -6.47 -1.62
CA PHE A 66 5.98 -6.71 -2.41
C PHE A 66 6.52 -5.38 -2.92
N GLY A 67 7.81 -5.18 -2.73
CA GLY A 67 8.50 -4.00 -3.21
C GLY A 67 9.87 -4.40 -3.78
N THR A 68 10.77 -3.43 -3.88
CA THR A 68 12.13 -3.69 -4.35
C THR A 68 13.01 -4.02 -3.15
N SER A 69 13.56 -5.24 -3.14
CA SER A 69 14.35 -5.78 -2.02
C SER A 69 15.62 -6.45 -2.55
N LEU A 70 16.28 -5.84 -3.53
CA LEU A 70 17.46 -6.42 -4.18
C LEU A 70 18.62 -6.62 -3.21
N GLU A 71 18.76 -5.75 -2.22
CA GLU A 71 19.81 -5.84 -1.21
C GLU A 71 19.66 -7.07 -0.29
N HIS A 72 18.48 -7.67 -0.26
CA HIS A 72 18.21 -8.89 0.50
C HIS A 72 18.05 -10.12 -0.40
N ALA A 73 18.46 -10.01 -1.65
CA ALA A 73 18.38 -11.13 -2.60
C ALA A 73 19.18 -12.33 -2.10
N GLY A 74 18.64 -13.52 -2.32
CA GLY A 74 19.30 -14.75 -1.89
C GLY A 74 18.82 -15.27 -0.54
N PHE A 75 18.11 -14.48 0.24
CA PHE A 75 17.49 -14.97 1.46
C PHE A 75 16.14 -15.59 1.13
N ARG A 76 15.96 -16.85 1.55
CA ARG A 76 14.69 -17.55 1.32
C ARG A 76 13.55 -16.78 1.99
N GLY A 77 12.48 -16.55 1.23
CA GLY A 77 11.34 -15.78 1.69
C GLY A 77 11.37 -14.32 1.24
N THR A 78 12.56 -13.80 0.91
CA THR A 78 12.65 -12.48 0.31
C THR A 78 12.22 -12.55 -1.14
N ILE A 79 11.23 -11.74 -1.51
CA ILE A 79 10.70 -11.66 -2.87
C ILE A 79 10.79 -10.21 -3.29
N SER A 80 11.62 -9.94 -4.28
CA SER A 80 11.83 -8.57 -4.78
C SER A 80 11.17 -8.39 -6.14
N LEU A 81 10.52 -7.25 -6.31
CA LEU A 81 10.07 -6.84 -7.63
C LEU A 81 11.19 -6.07 -8.33
N LYS A 82 11.23 -6.19 -9.64
CA LYS A 82 12.06 -5.29 -10.43
C LYS A 82 11.47 -3.88 -10.36
N PRO A 83 12.30 -2.83 -10.32
CA PRO A 83 11.80 -1.46 -10.23
C PRO A 83 10.77 -1.12 -11.31
N GLU A 84 10.99 -1.54 -12.55
CA GLU A 84 10.05 -1.27 -13.64
C GLU A 84 8.71 -1.96 -13.45
N VAL A 85 8.68 -3.11 -12.76
CA VAL A 85 7.41 -3.79 -12.44
C VAL A 85 6.66 -3.00 -11.39
N LEU A 86 7.36 -2.51 -10.37
CA LEU A 86 6.73 -1.71 -9.31
C LEU A 86 6.17 -0.40 -9.87
N ILE A 87 6.92 0.26 -10.74
CA ILE A 87 6.48 1.50 -11.39
C ILE A 87 5.21 1.24 -12.20
N SER A 88 5.20 0.18 -13.02
CA SER A 88 4.03 -0.18 -13.81
C SER A 88 2.82 -0.50 -12.94
N PHE A 89 3.03 -1.18 -11.82
CA PHE A 89 1.97 -1.49 -10.88
C PHE A 89 1.34 -0.20 -10.33
N ILE A 90 2.17 0.72 -9.84
CA ILE A 90 1.69 1.99 -9.27
C ILE A 90 0.96 2.81 -10.33
N GLN A 91 1.49 2.86 -11.55
CA GLN A 91 0.87 3.60 -12.64
C GLN A 91 -0.52 3.04 -12.96
N ASN A 92 -0.64 1.71 -13.00
CA ASN A 92 -1.92 1.06 -13.27
C ASN A 92 -2.95 1.39 -12.17
N ILE A 93 -2.56 1.31 -10.92
CA ILE A 93 -3.47 1.63 -9.80
C ILE A 93 -3.88 3.10 -9.87
N THR A 94 -2.94 3.99 -10.14
CA THR A 94 -3.20 5.42 -10.28
C THR A 94 -4.23 5.69 -11.37
N ASP A 95 -4.08 5.06 -12.53
CA ASP A 95 -5.00 5.25 -13.64
C ASP A 95 -6.40 4.77 -13.30
N GLU A 96 -6.52 3.63 -12.61
CA GLU A 96 -7.81 3.09 -12.20
C GLU A 96 -8.51 3.99 -11.17
N LEU A 97 -7.75 4.52 -10.23
CA LEU A 97 -8.31 5.44 -9.23
C LEU A 97 -8.75 6.75 -9.87
N GLU A 98 -7.97 7.27 -10.82
CA GLU A 98 -8.33 8.48 -11.54
C GLU A 98 -9.65 8.29 -12.30
N ALA A 99 -9.84 7.13 -12.91
CA ALA A 99 -11.08 6.80 -13.61
C ALA A 99 -12.29 6.75 -12.67
N GLN A 100 -12.06 6.57 -11.36
CA GLN A 100 -13.10 6.55 -10.33
C GLN A 100 -13.23 7.90 -9.61
N ASN A 101 -12.67 8.96 -10.17
CA ASN A 101 -12.72 10.31 -9.63
C ASN A 101 -12.01 10.47 -8.28
N ILE A 102 -11.02 9.64 -8.01
CA ILE A 102 -10.15 9.83 -6.86
C ILE A 102 -9.15 10.93 -7.21
N ARG A 103 -9.04 11.94 -6.34
CA ARG A 103 -8.21 13.12 -6.60
C ARG A 103 -6.84 13.03 -5.93
N PHE A 104 -6.76 12.29 -4.83
CA PHE A 104 -5.50 12.14 -4.10
C PHE A 104 -5.24 10.67 -3.84
N PHE A 105 -4.10 10.20 -4.33
CA PHE A 105 -3.63 8.85 -4.06
C PHE A 105 -2.38 8.94 -3.22
N ILE A 106 -2.48 8.49 -1.98
CA ILE A 106 -1.38 8.54 -1.01
C ILE A 106 -0.82 7.14 -0.85
N ILE A 107 0.47 7.01 -1.09
CA ILE A 107 1.19 5.76 -0.84
C ILE A 107 1.90 5.91 0.49
N MET A 108 1.51 5.08 1.46
CA MET A 108 2.14 5.05 2.77
C MET A 108 3.25 3.99 2.71
N ASN A 109 4.46 4.44 2.46
CA ASN A 109 5.58 3.52 2.22
C ASN A 109 6.33 3.20 3.51
N GLY A 110 6.44 1.92 3.81
CA GLY A 110 7.15 1.40 4.98
C GLY A 110 8.50 0.75 4.67
N HIS A 111 8.97 0.82 3.42
CA HIS A 111 10.20 0.13 2.99
C HIS A 111 11.12 1.07 2.23
N GLY A 112 12.33 1.29 2.76
CA GLY A 112 13.29 2.22 2.15
C GLY A 112 13.71 1.87 0.73
N GLY A 113 13.78 0.57 0.40
CA GLY A 113 14.16 0.12 -0.95
C GLY A 113 13.20 0.57 -2.05
N ASN A 114 11.97 0.96 -1.71
CA ASN A 114 10.99 1.42 -2.68
C ASN A 114 11.27 2.83 -3.20
N PHE A 115 12.23 3.53 -2.63
CA PHE A 115 12.63 4.85 -3.10
C PHE A 115 13.64 4.83 -4.24
N ALA A 116 14.18 3.68 -4.57
CA ALA A 116 15.20 3.54 -5.59
C ALA A 116 14.67 3.75 -7.02
#